data_15bcff1e62668210dcf2b76cf0a92523
#
_entry.id   15bcff1e62668210dcf2b76cf0a92523
#
_cell.length_a   1.000
_cell.length_b   1.000
_cell.length_c   1.000
_cell.angle_alpha   90.00
_cell.angle_beta   90.00
_cell.angle_gamma   90.00
#
_symmetry.space_group_name_H-M   'P 1'
#
loop_
_entity.id
_entity.type
_entity.pdbx_description
1 polymer ?
#
loop_
_entity_poly.entity_id
_entity_poly.type
_entity_poly.pdbx_seq_one_letter_code
_entity_poly.pdbx_strand_id
1 'polypeptide(L)'
;MEEIDAGEIVSEAIKSGFDEAVSTSYKTLSSYVKISNSKIDSIVEKERAGASIFLTSRKRVFFTHIQELNSKALEAALAKAKKAIRSIKPKSDYYGIAQGPFRYDRKAASYDKGMEGYGEKELMDIAYGSLGSLKGRDQLAGMLHANFTESNLATSGGVNEQMKSSLARLSLRLFRNGFSNQDFAASKYLSGIKPGELANSMLETSKLSEKTGRISNGAYDVIYTPSPAGSLLSNVNSMFCISSIETGSPFSGKLSKKVGSKDLTIYDSGNDPRAIDSSPYDEEGHPTETTPVIKSGIAKQYLHNHSTAVKYKTQSTGNAGLVEPDPDAMIVEHKNKAGSLHDLIEKVDKGILVTNTWYTRFSNYLSGDFSTVPRDTTIYIEKGEPRFIIKQGAIGSFVGIRISENMIRMLHALEAVADDSRQSTSWDSEGSYYITPSILVRDSAITTA
;
A
#
# COMPACT_ATOMS: atom_id res chain seq x y z
N MET A 1 -18.13 32.42 5.81
CA MET A 1 -17.31 32.54 4.60
C MET A 1 -17.75 31.42 3.66
N GLU A 2 -17.97 31.74 2.41
CA GLU A 2 -18.36 30.75 1.41
C GLU A 2 -17.20 29.76 1.22
N GLU A 3 -17.51 28.48 1.20
CA GLU A 3 -16.53 27.41 1.05
C GLU A 3 -16.18 27.26 -0.43
N ILE A 4 -14.90 27.22 -0.76
CA ILE A 4 -14.41 27.11 -2.14
C ILE A 4 -14.16 25.65 -2.53
N ASP A 5 -14.44 25.30 -3.79
CA ASP A 5 -14.18 24.00 -4.36
C ASP A 5 -12.89 23.95 -5.20
N ALA A 6 -12.56 22.77 -5.72
CA ALA A 6 -11.35 22.61 -6.54
C ALA A 6 -11.42 23.39 -7.86
N GLY A 7 -12.60 23.55 -8.47
CA GLY A 7 -12.79 24.33 -9.70
C GLY A 7 -12.50 25.82 -9.49
N GLU A 8 -12.99 26.38 -8.39
CA GLU A 8 -12.72 27.77 -7.99
C GLU A 8 -11.22 27.98 -7.68
N ILE A 9 -10.57 27.00 -7.00
CA ILE A 9 -9.13 27.05 -6.73
C ILE A 9 -8.33 27.08 -8.03
N VAL A 10 -8.64 26.20 -8.99
CA VAL A 10 -7.97 26.15 -10.31
C VAL A 10 -8.20 27.45 -11.07
N SER A 11 -9.45 27.94 -11.12
CA SER A 11 -9.81 29.19 -11.79
C SER A 11 -8.99 30.36 -11.25
N GLU A 12 -8.90 30.49 -9.92
CA GLU A 12 -8.17 31.59 -9.28
C GLU A 12 -6.66 31.45 -9.45
N ALA A 13 -6.12 30.22 -9.47
CA ALA A 13 -4.71 29.99 -9.79
C ALA A 13 -4.36 30.45 -11.21
N ILE A 14 -5.16 30.13 -12.21
CA ILE A 14 -4.95 30.56 -13.61
C ILE A 14 -5.07 32.08 -13.75
N LYS A 15 -6.10 32.71 -13.18
CA LYS A 15 -6.23 34.19 -13.12
C LYS A 15 -5.02 34.83 -12.43
N SER A 16 -4.43 34.15 -11.48
CA SER A 16 -3.24 34.59 -10.78
C SER A 16 -1.96 34.50 -11.62
N GLY A 17 -2.00 33.94 -12.83
CA GLY A 17 -0.91 33.86 -13.80
C GLY A 17 -0.04 32.62 -13.71
N PHE A 18 -0.53 31.51 -13.16
CA PHE A 18 0.07 30.19 -13.32
C PHE A 18 -0.31 29.61 -14.69
N ASP A 19 0.60 28.81 -15.28
CA ASP A 19 0.39 28.25 -16.62
C ASP A 19 -0.58 27.08 -16.57
N GLU A 20 -0.48 26.22 -15.52
CA GLU A 20 -1.37 25.09 -15.27
C GLU A 20 -1.62 24.96 -13.77
N ALA A 21 -2.78 24.41 -13.43
CA ALA A 21 -3.17 24.11 -12.07
C ALA A 21 -3.96 22.81 -12.02
N VAL A 22 -3.74 22.04 -10.96
CA VAL A 22 -4.57 20.91 -10.53
C VAL A 22 -4.89 21.11 -9.06
N SER A 23 -6.13 20.88 -8.68
CA SER A 23 -6.53 20.90 -7.27
C SER A 23 -7.44 19.73 -6.95
N THR A 24 -7.22 19.12 -5.80
CA THR A 24 -8.15 18.17 -5.18
C THR A 24 -8.56 18.74 -3.83
N SER A 25 -9.81 19.19 -3.71
CA SER A 25 -10.42 19.55 -2.43
C SER A 25 -11.10 18.33 -1.83
N TYR A 26 -11.09 18.21 -0.51
CA TYR A 26 -11.65 17.06 0.18
C TYR A 26 -12.25 17.42 1.55
N LYS A 27 -13.24 16.61 1.96
CA LYS A 27 -13.76 16.52 3.32
C LYS A 27 -13.72 15.07 3.75
N THR A 28 -13.11 14.80 4.89
CA THR A 28 -12.96 13.44 5.42
C THR A 28 -13.46 13.37 6.84
N LEU A 29 -14.40 12.46 7.08
CA LEU A 29 -14.76 11.98 8.41
C LEU A 29 -13.91 10.75 8.73
N SER A 30 -13.16 10.80 9.82
CA SER A 30 -12.29 9.71 10.29
C SER A 30 -12.69 9.29 11.68
N SER A 31 -12.90 8.00 11.90
CA SER A 31 -13.17 7.43 13.21
C SER A 31 -12.16 6.34 13.55
N TYR A 32 -11.72 6.35 14.80
CA TYR A 32 -10.73 5.43 15.34
C TYR A 32 -11.29 4.75 16.57
N VAL A 33 -11.34 3.42 16.58
CA VAL A 33 -11.65 2.62 17.78
C VAL A 33 -10.39 1.90 18.22
N LYS A 34 -9.88 2.27 19.39
CA LYS A 34 -8.68 1.66 19.97
C LYS A 34 -9.06 0.48 20.86
N ILE A 35 -8.36 -0.63 20.66
CA ILE A 35 -8.44 -1.84 21.48
C ILE A 35 -7.15 -1.95 22.29
N SER A 36 -7.25 -2.06 23.60
CA SER A 36 -6.13 -2.22 24.51
C SER A 36 -6.49 -3.23 25.59
N ASN A 37 -5.55 -4.16 25.90
CA ASN A 37 -5.77 -5.20 26.91
C ASN A 37 -7.11 -5.95 26.76
N SER A 38 -7.46 -6.31 25.51
CA SER A 38 -8.70 -7.00 25.14
C SER A 38 -9.99 -6.25 25.53
N LYS A 39 -9.93 -4.93 25.53
CA LYS A 39 -11.09 -4.03 25.78
C LYS A 39 -11.06 -2.87 24.81
N ILE A 40 -12.22 -2.34 24.48
CA ILE A 40 -12.32 -1.04 23.80
C ILE A 40 -11.88 0.03 24.78
N ASP A 41 -10.85 0.78 24.41
CA ASP A 41 -10.20 1.80 25.24
C ASP A 41 -10.77 3.20 24.97
N SER A 42 -10.90 3.54 23.68
CA SER A 42 -11.39 4.86 23.25
C SER A 42 -11.96 4.83 21.85
N ILE A 43 -12.86 5.76 21.59
CA ILE A 43 -13.35 6.12 20.25
C ILE A 43 -13.03 7.58 20.02
N VAL A 44 -12.49 7.90 18.85
CA VAL A 44 -12.16 9.28 18.46
C VAL A 44 -12.67 9.52 17.06
N GLU A 45 -13.42 10.58 16.88
CA GLU A 45 -13.88 11.05 15.58
C GLU A 45 -13.20 12.38 15.23
N LYS A 46 -12.86 12.55 13.96
CA LYS A 46 -12.21 13.76 13.43
C LYS A 46 -12.75 14.08 12.05
N GLU A 47 -13.12 15.33 11.88
CA GLU A 47 -13.38 15.89 10.56
C GLU A 47 -12.15 16.66 10.07
N ARG A 48 -11.85 16.54 8.80
CA ARG A 48 -10.79 17.28 8.12
C ARG A 48 -11.29 17.76 6.76
N ALA A 49 -10.96 19.00 6.42
CA ALA A 49 -11.17 19.55 5.09
C ALA A 49 -9.87 20.21 4.62
N GLY A 50 -9.70 20.31 3.32
CA GLY A 50 -8.54 20.96 2.75
C GLY A 50 -8.46 20.77 1.25
N ALA A 51 -7.42 21.33 0.63
CA ALA A 51 -7.13 21.09 -0.77
C ALA A 51 -5.63 20.99 -1.01
N SER A 52 -5.23 20.02 -1.83
CA SER A 52 -3.93 19.97 -2.47
C SER A 52 -3.96 20.80 -3.74
N ILE A 53 -2.88 21.50 -4.06
CA ILE A 53 -2.80 22.44 -5.18
C ILE A 53 -1.45 22.25 -5.86
N PHE A 54 -1.48 21.73 -7.09
CA PHE A 54 -0.34 21.67 -7.99
C PHE A 54 -0.38 22.86 -8.96
N LEU A 55 0.75 23.49 -9.15
CA LEU A 55 0.88 24.73 -9.94
C LEU A 55 2.12 24.67 -10.81
N THR A 56 2.00 25.18 -12.04
CA THR A 56 3.17 25.35 -12.90
C THR A 56 3.34 26.79 -13.35
N SER A 57 4.59 27.19 -13.57
CA SER A 57 4.92 28.46 -14.22
C SER A 57 6.26 28.34 -14.95
N ARG A 58 6.26 28.51 -16.27
CA ARG A 58 7.43 28.41 -17.15
C ARG A 58 8.24 27.14 -16.89
N LYS A 59 7.55 25.99 -16.92
CA LYS A 59 8.09 24.65 -16.60
C LYS A 59 8.65 24.50 -15.18
N ARG A 60 8.32 25.36 -14.26
CA ARG A 60 8.60 25.19 -12.85
C ARG A 60 7.36 24.59 -12.19
N VAL A 61 7.57 23.58 -11.37
CA VAL A 61 6.51 22.85 -10.67
C VAL A 61 6.53 23.22 -9.20
N PHE A 62 5.38 23.52 -8.64
CA PHE A 62 5.21 23.82 -7.22
C PHE A 62 3.95 23.14 -6.69
N PHE A 63 4.09 22.58 -5.51
CA PHE A 63 2.99 21.94 -4.79
C PHE A 63 2.77 22.66 -3.46
N THR A 64 1.50 22.83 -3.08
CA THR A 64 1.10 23.37 -1.80
C THR A 64 -0.22 22.75 -1.33
N HIS A 65 -0.58 23.00 -0.08
CA HIS A 65 -1.79 22.52 0.53
C HIS A 65 -2.42 23.62 1.39
N ILE A 66 -3.75 23.69 1.42
CA ILE A 66 -4.53 24.52 2.33
C ILE A 66 -5.40 23.63 3.23
N GLN A 67 -5.50 23.99 4.50
CA GLN A 67 -6.31 23.25 5.49
C GLN A 67 -7.70 23.86 5.72
N GLU A 68 -7.94 25.02 5.13
CA GLU A 68 -9.23 25.72 5.19
C GLU A 68 -9.66 26.05 3.75
N LEU A 69 -10.87 25.61 3.39
CA LEU A 69 -11.46 25.83 2.08
C LEU A 69 -12.12 27.22 2.01
N ASN A 70 -11.31 28.28 2.07
CA ASN A 70 -11.78 29.66 1.94
C ASN A 70 -10.85 30.53 1.10
N SER A 71 -11.38 31.63 0.57
CA SER A 71 -10.65 32.54 -0.34
C SER A 71 -9.39 33.13 0.32
N LYS A 72 -9.42 33.43 1.62
CA LYS A 72 -8.26 34.01 2.32
C LYS A 72 -7.08 33.05 2.41
N ALA A 73 -7.34 31.76 2.72
CA ALA A 73 -6.32 30.72 2.76
C ALA A 73 -5.75 30.48 1.35
N LEU A 74 -6.60 30.48 0.32
CA LEU A 74 -6.19 30.34 -1.08
C LEU A 74 -5.31 31.51 -1.52
N GLU A 75 -5.73 32.76 -1.31
CA GLU A 75 -4.95 33.94 -1.66
C GLU A 75 -3.54 33.91 -1.03
N ALA A 76 -3.46 33.58 0.25
CA ALA A 76 -2.18 33.46 0.96
C ALA A 76 -1.31 32.35 0.36
N ALA A 77 -1.89 31.20 0.01
CA ALA A 77 -1.17 30.08 -0.60
C ALA A 77 -0.65 30.44 -2.01
N LEU A 78 -1.48 31.07 -2.86
CA LEU A 78 -1.08 31.51 -4.20
C LEU A 78 -0.02 32.60 -4.16
N ALA A 79 -0.10 33.55 -3.24
CA ALA A 79 0.93 34.58 -3.05
C ALA A 79 2.28 33.97 -2.64
N LYS A 80 2.26 32.99 -1.73
CA LYS A 80 3.44 32.22 -1.32
C LYS A 80 4.00 31.42 -2.50
N ALA A 81 3.14 30.73 -3.26
CA ALA A 81 3.52 29.95 -4.44
C ALA A 81 4.19 30.82 -5.51
N LYS A 82 3.64 32.01 -5.81
CA LYS A 82 4.22 32.98 -6.77
C LYS A 82 5.63 33.40 -6.38
N LYS A 83 5.90 33.56 -5.10
CA LYS A 83 7.24 33.92 -4.61
C LYS A 83 8.19 32.73 -4.69
N ALA A 84 7.75 31.56 -4.21
CA ALA A 84 8.57 30.36 -4.12
C ALA A 84 8.94 29.79 -5.50
N ILE A 85 8.01 29.73 -6.44
CA ILE A 85 8.22 29.13 -7.77
C ILE A 85 9.31 29.83 -8.59
N ARG A 86 9.57 31.12 -8.33
CA ARG A 86 10.64 31.88 -8.99
C ARG A 86 12.03 31.35 -8.67
N SER A 87 12.21 30.74 -7.51
CA SER A 87 13.49 30.16 -7.05
C SER A 87 13.69 28.71 -7.50
N ILE A 88 12.67 28.09 -8.05
CA ILE A 88 12.73 26.70 -8.53
C ILE A 88 13.34 26.70 -9.93
N LYS A 89 14.23 25.75 -10.22
CA LYS A 89 14.77 25.58 -11.58
C LYS A 89 13.68 25.02 -12.51
N PRO A 90 13.56 25.52 -13.75
CA PRO A 90 12.67 24.91 -14.74
C PRO A 90 13.02 23.45 -14.98
N LYS A 91 12.01 22.58 -15.00
CA LYS A 91 12.13 21.16 -15.40
C LYS A 91 12.00 21.09 -16.93
N SER A 92 13.12 21.03 -17.64
CA SER A 92 13.16 21.10 -19.11
C SER A 92 12.33 19.99 -19.77
N ASP A 93 12.23 18.85 -19.11
CA ASP A 93 11.51 17.63 -19.51
C ASP A 93 10.10 17.54 -18.93
N TYR A 94 9.54 18.65 -18.49
CA TYR A 94 8.12 18.77 -18.16
C TYR A 94 7.30 19.09 -19.42
N TYR A 95 6.27 18.28 -19.67
CA TYR A 95 5.43 18.35 -20.88
C TYR A 95 3.94 18.58 -20.59
N GLY A 96 3.60 19.07 -19.41
CA GLY A 96 2.23 19.43 -19.04
C GLY A 96 1.47 18.32 -18.30
N ILE A 97 0.22 18.66 -17.97
CA ILE A 97 -0.77 17.76 -17.36
C ILE A 97 -1.70 17.14 -18.41
N ALA A 98 -2.41 16.10 -18.02
CA ALA A 98 -3.42 15.46 -18.87
C ALA A 98 -4.52 16.45 -19.32
N GLN A 99 -4.96 16.34 -20.57
CA GLN A 99 -5.97 17.21 -21.18
C GLN A 99 -7.27 16.43 -21.39
N GLY A 100 -8.32 16.82 -20.65
CA GLY A 100 -9.66 16.25 -20.76
C GLY A 100 -10.49 16.86 -21.89
N PRO A 101 -11.79 16.54 -21.97
CA PRO A 101 -12.50 15.65 -21.04
C PRO A 101 -12.24 14.16 -21.32
N PHE A 102 -12.36 13.33 -20.28
CA PHE A 102 -12.18 11.87 -20.37
C PHE A 102 -13.48 11.12 -20.11
N ARG A 103 -13.48 9.82 -20.44
CA ARG A 103 -14.52 8.87 -20.06
C ARG A 103 -13.97 7.94 -19.00
N TYR A 104 -14.72 7.72 -17.90
CA TYR A 104 -14.27 6.94 -16.75
C TYR A 104 -15.08 5.67 -16.55
N ASP A 105 -14.42 4.60 -16.13
CA ASP A 105 -15.10 3.43 -15.56
C ASP A 105 -15.49 3.72 -14.11
N ARG A 106 -16.78 4.00 -13.90
CA ARG A 106 -17.32 4.33 -12.57
C ARG A 106 -17.34 3.17 -11.59
N LYS A 107 -17.04 1.93 -12.00
CA LYS A 107 -16.91 0.80 -11.08
C LYS A 107 -15.76 0.98 -10.11
N ALA A 108 -14.69 1.65 -10.52
CA ALA A 108 -13.57 2.00 -9.67
C ALA A 108 -13.95 2.98 -8.52
N ALA A 109 -14.99 3.80 -8.71
CA ALA A 109 -15.50 4.74 -7.71
C ALA A 109 -16.47 4.10 -6.70
N SER A 110 -16.47 2.77 -6.54
CA SER A 110 -17.32 2.09 -5.56
C SER A 110 -16.91 2.45 -4.13
N TYR A 111 -17.90 2.68 -3.27
CA TYR A 111 -17.71 2.97 -1.86
C TYR A 111 -18.88 2.41 -1.03
N ASP A 112 -18.72 2.34 0.27
CA ASP A 112 -19.79 1.93 1.19
C ASP A 112 -20.72 3.10 1.51
N LYS A 113 -21.94 3.07 0.97
CA LYS A 113 -22.96 4.09 1.26
C LYS A 113 -23.34 4.14 2.75
N GLY A 114 -23.23 3.03 3.46
CA GLY A 114 -23.45 2.99 4.90
C GLY A 114 -22.46 3.85 5.68
N MET A 115 -21.30 4.14 5.10
CA MET A 115 -20.28 4.98 5.73
C MET A 115 -20.51 6.49 5.55
N GLU A 116 -21.52 6.93 4.80
CA GLU A 116 -21.90 8.35 4.77
C GLU A 116 -22.45 8.85 6.12
N GLY A 117 -22.91 7.94 6.96
CA GLY A 117 -23.50 8.28 8.28
C GLY A 117 -23.34 7.15 9.30
N TYR A 118 -22.22 6.41 9.23
CA TYR A 118 -21.93 5.38 10.22
C TYR A 118 -21.78 5.99 11.62
N GLY A 119 -22.21 5.23 12.64
CA GLY A 119 -22.17 5.66 14.03
C GLY A 119 -21.14 4.88 14.85
N GLU A 120 -20.93 5.33 16.07
CA GLU A 120 -20.04 4.67 17.03
C GLU A 120 -20.44 3.21 17.28
N LYS A 121 -21.74 2.89 17.27
CA LYS A 121 -22.24 1.54 17.54
C LYS A 121 -21.75 0.52 16.53
N GLU A 122 -21.83 0.82 15.23
CA GLU A 122 -21.39 -0.06 14.16
C GLU A 122 -19.88 -0.35 14.28
N LEU A 123 -19.09 0.67 14.61
CA LEU A 123 -17.65 0.53 14.81
C LEU A 123 -17.32 -0.28 16.07
N MET A 124 -18.07 -0.08 17.14
CA MET A 124 -17.93 -0.87 18.37
C MET A 124 -18.26 -2.33 18.14
N ASP A 125 -19.33 -2.64 17.41
CA ASP A 125 -19.73 -4.02 17.10
C ASP A 125 -18.62 -4.75 16.30
N ILE A 126 -17.97 -4.09 15.34
CA ILE A 126 -16.81 -4.63 14.62
C ILE A 126 -15.65 -4.86 15.59
N ALA A 127 -15.30 -3.88 16.42
CA ALA A 127 -14.21 -4.00 17.38
C ALA A 127 -14.44 -5.12 18.40
N TYR A 128 -15.67 -5.26 18.93
CA TYR A 128 -16.05 -6.36 19.82
C TYR A 128 -15.97 -7.72 19.14
N GLY A 129 -16.29 -7.81 17.85
CA GLY A 129 -16.19 -9.04 17.08
C GLY A 129 -14.79 -9.65 17.06
N SER A 130 -13.74 -8.83 17.25
CA SER A 130 -12.35 -9.32 17.35
C SER A 130 -12.05 -10.01 18.69
N LEU A 131 -12.81 -9.71 19.74
CA LEU A 131 -12.56 -10.19 21.10
C LEU A 131 -13.21 -11.56 21.38
N GLY A 132 -14.22 -11.94 20.60
CA GLY A 132 -15.01 -13.16 20.82
C GLY A 132 -14.22 -14.47 20.69
N SER A 133 -13.06 -14.46 20.03
CA SER A 133 -12.22 -15.63 19.80
C SER A 133 -11.19 -15.87 20.92
N LEU A 134 -10.98 -14.92 21.80
CA LEU A 134 -9.93 -14.98 22.83
C LEU A 134 -10.26 -15.99 23.93
N LYS A 135 -9.24 -16.71 24.39
CA LYS A 135 -9.36 -17.68 25.47
C LYS A 135 -8.27 -17.53 26.52
N GLY A 136 -8.64 -17.73 27.77
CA GLY A 136 -7.69 -17.79 28.89
C GLY A 136 -6.92 -16.47 29.09
N ARG A 137 -5.59 -16.50 28.91
CA ARG A 137 -4.69 -15.36 29.11
C ARG A 137 -4.31 -14.64 27.81
N ASP A 138 -4.97 -14.97 26.70
CA ASP A 138 -4.73 -14.27 25.42
C ASP A 138 -5.11 -12.80 25.56
N GLN A 139 -4.27 -11.92 25.02
CA GLN A 139 -4.51 -10.49 25.02
C GLN A 139 -4.50 -9.97 23.59
N LEU A 140 -5.40 -9.04 23.30
CA LEU A 140 -5.50 -8.37 22.02
C LEU A 140 -5.34 -6.87 22.20
N ALA A 141 -4.54 -6.27 21.33
CA ALA A 141 -4.49 -4.83 21.11
C ALA A 141 -4.73 -4.55 19.63
N GLY A 142 -5.24 -3.36 19.31
CA GLY A 142 -5.49 -3.03 17.92
C GLY A 142 -6.15 -1.69 17.72
N MET A 143 -6.46 -1.41 16.48
CA MET A 143 -7.19 -0.20 16.08
C MET A 143 -8.03 -0.50 14.85
N LEU A 144 -9.31 -0.16 14.94
CA LEU A 144 -10.17 -0.01 13.77
C LEU A 144 -10.13 1.46 13.36
N HIS A 145 -9.83 1.73 12.12
CA HIS A 145 -9.86 3.03 11.50
C HIS A 145 -10.85 3.00 10.35
N ALA A 146 -11.80 3.91 10.34
CA ALA A 146 -12.79 4.06 9.29
C ALA A 146 -12.77 5.50 8.77
N ASN A 147 -12.77 5.66 7.45
CA ASN A 147 -12.81 6.95 6.76
C ASN A 147 -13.94 6.97 5.74
N PHE A 148 -14.64 8.09 5.70
CA PHE A 148 -15.47 8.48 4.56
C PHE A 148 -14.96 9.81 4.02
N THR A 149 -14.72 9.88 2.71
CA THR A 149 -14.18 11.08 2.07
C THR A 149 -15.04 11.47 0.87
N GLU A 150 -15.41 12.75 0.81
CA GLU A 150 -15.91 13.42 -0.38
C GLU A 150 -14.79 14.26 -0.96
N SER A 151 -14.52 14.12 -2.24
CA SER A 151 -13.47 14.86 -2.94
C SER A 151 -13.95 15.42 -4.27
N ASN A 152 -13.36 16.53 -4.68
CA ASN A 152 -13.54 17.13 -5.99
C ASN A 152 -12.16 17.42 -6.58
N LEU A 153 -11.90 16.84 -7.76
CA LEU A 153 -10.72 17.09 -8.57
C LEU A 153 -11.06 18.06 -9.68
N ALA A 154 -10.29 19.14 -9.83
CA ALA A 154 -10.35 20.02 -10.97
C ALA A 154 -8.97 20.28 -11.55
N THR A 155 -8.87 20.43 -12.87
CA THR A 155 -7.62 20.72 -13.58
C THR A 155 -7.81 21.83 -14.60
N SER A 156 -6.77 22.61 -14.87
CA SER A 156 -6.76 23.54 -15.98
C SER A 156 -6.77 22.84 -17.35
N GLY A 157 -6.56 21.52 -17.38
CA GLY A 157 -6.72 20.66 -18.55
C GLY A 157 -8.17 20.26 -18.86
N GLY A 158 -9.17 20.83 -18.17
CA GLY A 158 -10.58 20.65 -18.47
C GLY A 158 -11.26 19.45 -17.79
N VAL A 159 -10.67 18.92 -16.71
CA VAL A 159 -11.30 17.91 -15.84
C VAL A 159 -11.96 18.62 -14.66
N ASN A 160 -13.16 18.17 -14.28
CA ASN A 160 -13.84 18.53 -13.03
C ASN A 160 -14.72 17.35 -12.60
N GLU A 161 -14.26 16.60 -11.60
CA GLU A 161 -14.84 15.33 -11.18
C GLU A 161 -15.03 15.25 -9.68
N GLN A 162 -16.16 14.70 -9.27
CA GLN A 162 -16.46 14.44 -7.86
C GLN A 162 -16.39 12.94 -7.58
N MET A 163 -15.88 12.60 -6.42
CA MET A 163 -15.80 11.21 -5.96
C MET A 163 -16.11 11.11 -4.47
N LYS A 164 -16.77 10.02 -4.10
CA LYS A 164 -16.89 9.56 -2.72
C LYS A 164 -16.06 8.31 -2.56
N SER A 165 -15.36 8.19 -1.45
CA SER A 165 -14.58 7.01 -1.12
C SER A 165 -14.76 6.62 0.34
N SER A 166 -14.57 5.36 0.64
CA SER A 166 -14.64 4.80 1.97
C SER A 166 -13.51 3.83 2.22
N LEU A 167 -13.04 3.77 3.45
CA LEU A 167 -11.96 2.92 3.92
C LEU A 167 -12.29 2.41 5.32
N ALA A 168 -12.21 1.11 5.52
CA ALA A 168 -12.13 0.51 6.84
C ALA A 168 -10.84 -0.31 6.94
N ARG A 169 -10.05 -0.10 8.00
CA ARG A 169 -8.81 -0.83 8.28
C ARG A 169 -8.82 -1.30 9.73
N LEU A 170 -8.62 -2.59 9.93
CA LEU A 170 -8.45 -3.20 11.23
C LEU A 170 -7.02 -3.73 11.37
N SER A 171 -6.30 -3.23 12.37
CA SER A 171 -5.01 -3.75 12.79
C SER A 171 -5.19 -4.46 14.13
N LEU A 172 -4.80 -5.72 14.22
CA LEU A 172 -4.84 -6.49 15.45
C LEU A 172 -3.46 -7.03 15.79
N ARG A 173 -3.14 -7.02 17.08
CA ARG A 173 -1.96 -7.69 17.65
C ARG A 173 -2.39 -8.59 18.79
N LEU A 174 -2.17 -9.87 18.61
CA LEU A 174 -2.38 -10.92 19.60
C LEU A 174 -1.12 -11.13 20.41
N PHE A 175 -1.26 -11.23 21.74
CA PHE A 175 -0.21 -11.65 22.66
C PHE A 175 -0.63 -12.97 23.31
N ARG A 176 0.20 -13.99 23.17
CA ARG A 176 -0.05 -15.34 23.67
C ARG A 176 1.26 -16.00 24.10
N ASN A 177 1.32 -16.56 25.33
CA ASN A 177 2.46 -17.32 25.85
C ASN A 177 3.83 -16.63 25.66
N GLY A 178 3.88 -15.28 25.78
CA GLY A 178 5.11 -14.49 25.60
C GLY A 178 5.49 -14.20 24.15
N PHE A 179 4.65 -14.57 23.17
CA PHE A 179 4.80 -14.25 21.76
C PHE A 179 3.75 -13.25 21.32
N SER A 180 4.01 -12.60 20.20
CA SER A 180 3.02 -11.75 19.55
C SER A 180 2.85 -12.14 18.09
N ASN A 181 1.65 -11.86 17.56
CA ASN A 181 1.36 -11.94 16.14
C ASN A 181 0.56 -10.70 15.76
N GLN A 182 0.85 -10.06 14.64
CA GLN A 182 0.13 -8.91 14.15
C GLN A 182 -0.34 -9.16 12.73
N ASP A 183 -1.59 -8.80 12.45
CA ASP A 183 -2.15 -8.89 11.11
C ASP A 183 -3.16 -7.77 10.85
N PHE A 184 -3.54 -7.60 9.59
CA PHE A 184 -4.34 -6.49 9.10
C PHE A 184 -5.46 -6.97 8.18
N ALA A 185 -6.59 -6.30 8.26
CA ALA A 185 -7.65 -6.38 7.26
C ALA A 185 -7.98 -4.96 6.79
N ALA A 186 -8.25 -4.82 5.50
CA ALA A 186 -8.66 -3.56 4.92
C ALA A 186 -9.76 -3.79 3.86
N SER A 187 -10.72 -2.88 3.78
CA SER A 187 -11.84 -2.97 2.85
C SER A 187 -12.44 -1.59 2.60
N LYS A 188 -13.05 -1.39 1.43
CA LYS A 188 -13.92 -0.24 1.16
C LYS A 188 -15.21 -0.30 1.98
N TYR A 189 -15.65 -1.50 2.37
CA TYR A 189 -16.92 -1.74 3.03
C TYR A 189 -16.70 -2.17 4.48
N LEU A 190 -17.42 -1.58 5.42
CA LEU A 190 -17.38 -2.01 6.82
C LEU A 190 -17.71 -3.50 6.96
N SER A 191 -18.67 -3.99 6.17
CA SER A 191 -19.04 -5.42 6.13
C SER A 191 -17.93 -6.33 5.62
N GLY A 192 -16.92 -5.79 4.92
CA GLY A 192 -15.73 -6.52 4.46
C GLY A 192 -14.69 -6.75 5.55
N ILE A 193 -14.76 -6.03 6.66
CA ILE A 193 -13.92 -6.27 7.83
C ILE A 193 -14.52 -7.44 8.62
N LYS A 194 -13.78 -8.54 8.69
CA LYS A 194 -14.15 -9.77 9.41
C LYS A 194 -13.26 -9.95 10.64
N PRO A 195 -13.54 -9.23 11.74
CA PRO A 195 -12.62 -9.16 12.88
C PRO A 195 -12.39 -10.51 13.57
N GLY A 196 -13.43 -11.33 13.65
CA GLY A 196 -13.33 -12.69 14.22
C GLY A 196 -12.49 -13.63 13.35
N GLU A 197 -12.61 -13.55 12.02
CA GLU A 197 -11.78 -14.34 11.10
C GLU A 197 -10.31 -13.95 11.21
N LEU A 198 -10.00 -12.63 11.26
CA LEU A 198 -8.65 -12.13 11.44
C LEU A 198 -8.05 -12.61 12.78
N ALA A 199 -8.78 -12.47 13.88
CA ALA A 199 -8.34 -12.91 15.19
C ALA A 199 -8.12 -14.43 15.24
N ASN A 200 -9.02 -15.21 14.63
CA ASN A 200 -8.90 -16.68 14.53
C ASN A 200 -7.69 -17.10 13.71
N SER A 201 -7.43 -16.48 12.55
CA SER A 201 -6.25 -16.77 11.73
C SER A 201 -4.95 -16.54 12.52
N MET A 202 -4.89 -15.46 13.29
CA MET A 202 -3.74 -15.15 14.16
C MET A 202 -3.58 -16.20 15.28
N LEU A 203 -4.69 -16.65 15.87
CA LEU A 203 -4.70 -17.71 16.89
C LEU A 203 -4.21 -19.04 16.31
N GLU A 204 -4.72 -19.45 15.14
CA GLU A 204 -4.29 -20.70 14.48
C GLU A 204 -2.80 -20.67 14.16
N THR A 205 -2.32 -19.56 13.59
CA THR A 205 -0.88 -19.40 13.33
C THR A 205 -0.05 -19.48 14.61
N SER A 206 -0.53 -18.91 15.73
CA SER A 206 0.17 -18.96 17.02
C SER A 206 0.19 -20.36 17.66
N LYS A 207 -0.70 -21.27 17.23
CA LYS A 207 -0.77 -22.66 17.72
C LYS A 207 0.09 -23.63 16.90
N LEU A 208 0.63 -23.21 15.74
CA LEU A 208 1.47 -24.06 14.89
C LEU A 208 2.71 -24.59 15.65
N SER A 209 3.20 -23.87 16.66
CA SER A 209 4.17 -24.39 17.62
C SER A 209 4.13 -23.63 18.94
N GLU A 210 4.34 -24.35 20.04
CA GLU A 210 4.55 -23.76 21.38
C GLU A 210 6.01 -23.89 21.84
N LYS A 211 6.82 -24.67 21.12
CA LYS A 211 8.24 -24.81 21.40
C LYS A 211 9.01 -23.60 20.89
N THR A 212 10.15 -23.33 21.52
CA THR A 212 11.07 -22.29 21.07
C THR A 212 12.43 -22.89 20.73
N GLY A 213 13.10 -22.30 19.72
CA GLY A 213 14.40 -22.77 19.28
C GLY A 213 15.22 -21.68 18.63
N ARG A 214 16.39 -22.06 18.14
CA ARG A 214 17.29 -21.20 17.36
C ARG A 214 17.66 -21.89 16.06
N ILE A 215 17.93 -21.12 15.04
CA ILE A 215 18.45 -21.60 13.76
C ILE A 215 19.88 -21.07 13.57
N SER A 216 20.62 -21.65 12.64
CA SER A 216 21.97 -21.19 12.24
C SER A 216 21.89 -20.34 10.97
N ASN A 217 22.98 -19.64 10.64
CA ASN A 217 23.12 -18.97 9.35
C ASN A 217 23.01 -19.97 8.21
N GLY A 218 22.44 -19.56 7.10
CA GLY A 218 22.29 -20.42 5.92
C GLY A 218 21.23 -19.98 4.95
N ALA A 219 20.97 -20.84 3.95
CA ALA A 219 19.85 -20.70 3.04
C ALA A 219 18.62 -21.42 3.60
N TYR A 220 17.48 -20.78 3.50
CA TYR A 220 16.18 -21.27 3.96
C TYR A 220 15.09 -20.89 2.96
N ASP A 221 14.14 -21.76 2.80
CA ASP A 221 12.89 -21.40 2.17
C ASP A 221 12.10 -20.45 3.09
N VAL A 222 11.48 -19.42 2.52
CA VAL A 222 10.72 -18.46 3.32
C VAL A 222 9.29 -18.38 2.83
N ILE A 223 8.34 -18.68 3.70
CA ILE A 223 6.93 -18.38 3.48
C ILE A 223 6.65 -17.02 4.12
N TYR A 224 6.15 -16.09 3.32
CA TYR A 224 5.61 -14.80 3.81
C TYR A 224 4.09 -14.85 3.74
N THR A 225 3.40 -14.56 4.84
CA THR A 225 1.94 -14.40 4.83
C THR A 225 1.54 -13.15 4.06
N PRO A 226 0.26 -12.92 3.72
CA PRO A 226 -0.15 -11.84 2.80
C PRO A 226 0.38 -10.45 3.17
N SER A 227 0.39 -10.08 4.45
CA SER A 227 0.85 -8.74 4.87
C SER A 227 2.35 -8.51 4.61
N PRO A 228 3.28 -9.32 5.11
CA PRO A 228 4.70 -9.15 4.78
C PRO A 228 5.01 -9.41 3.29
N ALA A 229 4.30 -10.32 2.61
CA ALA A 229 4.46 -10.53 1.17
C ALA A 229 4.15 -9.24 0.39
N GLY A 230 3.00 -8.61 0.69
CA GLY A 230 2.59 -7.37 0.06
C GLY A 230 3.55 -6.21 0.36
N SER A 231 3.96 -6.05 1.62
CA SER A 231 4.93 -5.00 2.01
C SER A 231 6.26 -5.12 1.27
N LEU A 232 6.76 -6.34 1.04
CA LEU A 232 7.98 -6.56 0.27
C LEU A 232 7.77 -6.31 -1.22
N LEU A 233 6.72 -6.89 -1.80
CA LEU A 233 6.49 -6.86 -3.24
C LEU A 233 5.97 -5.52 -3.74
N SER A 234 5.32 -4.68 -2.90
CA SER A 234 4.85 -3.34 -3.30
C SER A 234 5.99 -2.43 -3.78
N ASN A 235 7.20 -2.67 -3.31
CA ASN A 235 8.39 -1.98 -3.84
C ASN A 235 8.60 -2.22 -5.34
N VAL A 236 8.10 -3.33 -5.90
CA VAL A 236 8.23 -3.62 -7.34
C VAL A 236 7.53 -2.55 -8.17
N ASN A 237 6.26 -2.22 -7.85
CA ASN A 237 5.51 -1.20 -8.60
C ASN A 237 6.21 0.16 -8.54
N SER A 238 6.68 0.59 -7.36
CA SER A 238 7.48 1.82 -7.22
C SER A 238 8.77 1.79 -8.05
N MET A 239 9.43 0.63 -8.15
CA MET A 239 10.62 0.45 -8.98
C MET A 239 10.32 0.45 -10.49
N PHE A 240 9.06 0.24 -10.88
CA PHE A 240 8.59 0.36 -12.27
C PHE A 240 8.10 1.76 -12.63
N CYS A 241 7.95 2.69 -11.68
CA CYS A 241 7.71 4.09 -12.01
C CYS A 241 8.88 4.64 -12.82
N ILE A 242 8.59 5.40 -13.89
CA ILE A 242 9.64 5.91 -14.79
C ILE A 242 10.65 6.81 -14.07
N SER A 243 10.24 7.53 -13.03
CA SER A 243 11.14 8.32 -12.17
C SER A 243 12.19 7.44 -11.47
N SER A 244 11.80 6.26 -10.99
CA SER A 244 12.73 5.27 -10.44
C SER A 244 13.65 4.69 -11.51
N ILE A 245 13.14 4.45 -12.71
CA ILE A 245 13.94 3.97 -13.85
C ILE A 245 15.01 4.99 -14.24
N GLU A 246 14.68 6.28 -14.26
CA GLU A 246 15.61 7.38 -14.59
C GLU A 246 16.71 7.56 -13.54
N THR A 247 16.37 7.39 -12.27
CA THR A 247 17.34 7.51 -11.16
C THR A 247 18.14 6.22 -10.91
N GLY A 248 17.74 5.13 -11.53
CA GLY A 248 18.39 3.82 -11.47
C GLY A 248 17.62 2.82 -10.61
N SER A 249 16.79 2.03 -11.27
CA SER A 249 16.06 0.89 -10.70
C SER A 249 16.68 -0.43 -11.15
N PRO A 250 16.55 -1.53 -10.39
CA PRO A 250 16.98 -2.85 -10.85
C PRO A 250 16.25 -3.30 -12.12
N PHE A 251 15.12 -2.67 -12.47
CA PHE A 251 14.35 -2.93 -13.68
C PHE A 251 14.70 -2.01 -14.86
N SER A 252 15.67 -1.10 -14.71
CA SER A 252 16.11 -0.22 -15.79
C SER A 252 16.64 -1.04 -16.97
N GLY A 253 16.11 -0.78 -18.18
CA GLY A 253 16.44 -1.51 -19.40
C GLY A 253 16.03 -3.00 -19.39
N LYS A 254 15.06 -3.39 -18.57
CA LYS A 254 14.58 -4.78 -18.46
C LYS A 254 13.28 -5.06 -19.20
N LEU A 255 12.63 -4.08 -19.84
CA LEU A 255 11.43 -4.34 -20.61
C LEU A 255 11.63 -5.49 -21.60
N SER A 256 10.64 -6.36 -21.70
CA SER A 256 10.64 -7.61 -22.46
C SER A 256 11.65 -8.67 -21.99
N LYS A 257 12.34 -8.45 -20.87
CA LYS A 257 13.28 -9.43 -20.29
C LYS A 257 12.61 -10.19 -19.14
N LYS A 258 13.11 -11.40 -18.89
CA LYS A 258 12.69 -12.23 -17.76
C LYS A 258 13.26 -11.63 -16.47
N VAL A 259 12.37 -11.30 -15.53
CA VAL A 259 12.69 -10.69 -14.23
C VAL A 259 12.07 -11.43 -13.05
N GLY A 260 11.39 -12.54 -13.29
CA GLY A 260 10.75 -13.35 -12.25
C GLY A 260 10.39 -14.76 -12.71
N SER A 261 9.72 -15.50 -11.84
CA SER A 261 9.15 -16.81 -12.13
C SER A 261 8.18 -16.73 -13.33
N LYS A 262 8.17 -17.74 -14.20
CA LYS A 262 7.26 -17.82 -15.36
C LYS A 262 5.76 -17.81 -14.96
N ASP A 263 5.49 -18.16 -13.73
CA ASP A 263 4.13 -18.25 -13.21
C ASP A 263 3.67 -16.96 -12.50
N LEU A 264 4.60 -16.01 -12.29
CA LEU A 264 4.35 -14.74 -11.58
C LEU A 264 3.80 -13.67 -12.53
N THR A 265 2.73 -13.02 -12.10
CA THR A 265 2.22 -11.77 -12.69
C THR A 265 1.99 -10.75 -11.58
N ILE A 266 2.47 -9.54 -11.79
CA ILE A 266 2.25 -8.39 -10.89
C ILE A 266 1.62 -7.28 -11.71
N TYR A 267 0.49 -6.79 -11.21
CA TYR A 267 -0.21 -5.63 -11.77
C TYR A 267 -0.03 -4.43 -10.85
N ASP A 268 0.00 -3.28 -11.47
CA ASP A 268 -0.38 -2.01 -10.90
C ASP A 268 -1.82 -1.73 -11.33
N SER A 269 -2.73 -1.45 -10.39
CA SER A 269 -4.14 -1.37 -10.73
C SER A 269 -4.85 -0.24 -9.99
N GLY A 270 -5.09 0.86 -10.69
CA GLY A 270 -5.86 1.98 -10.18
C GLY A 270 -7.37 1.78 -10.30
N ASN A 271 -7.84 0.86 -11.15
CA ASN A 271 -9.26 0.70 -11.45
C ASN A 271 -9.89 -0.63 -11.02
N ASP A 272 -9.15 -1.53 -10.37
CA ASP A 272 -9.76 -2.78 -9.86
C ASP A 272 -10.71 -2.47 -8.69
N PRO A 273 -12.02 -2.76 -8.81
CA PRO A 273 -12.99 -2.43 -7.76
C PRO A 273 -12.75 -3.18 -6.44
N ARG A 274 -11.92 -4.23 -6.43
CA ARG A 274 -11.51 -4.94 -5.20
C ARG A 274 -10.50 -4.12 -4.40
N ALA A 275 -9.66 -3.33 -5.07
CA ALA A 275 -8.65 -2.52 -4.40
C ALA A 275 -9.30 -1.34 -3.67
N ILE A 276 -8.84 -1.13 -2.44
CA ILE A 276 -9.43 -0.16 -1.52
C ILE A 276 -9.24 1.29 -1.99
N ASP A 277 -8.14 1.56 -2.65
CA ASP A 277 -7.70 2.85 -3.18
C ASP A 277 -8.02 3.02 -4.67
N SER A 278 -8.80 2.10 -5.28
CA SER A 278 -9.18 2.26 -6.68
C SER A 278 -10.00 3.53 -6.90
N SER A 279 -9.65 4.22 -7.96
CA SER A 279 -10.23 5.48 -8.41
C SER A 279 -10.48 5.43 -9.93
N PRO A 280 -11.51 6.08 -10.46
CA PRO A 280 -11.73 6.16 -11.90
C PRO A 280 -10.68 7.02 -12.63
N TYR A 281 -9.91 7.82 -11.91
CA TYR A 281 -8.91 8.73 -12.44
C TYR A 281 -7.73 8.88 -11.48
N ASP A 282 -6.56 9.22 -12.02
CA ASP A 282 -5.36 9.57 -11.29
C ASP A 282 -5.38 11.05 -10.82
N GLU A 283 -4.30 11.52 -10.23
CA GLU A 283 -4.24 12.88 -9.67
C GLU A 283 -4.21 14.00 -10.73
N GLU A 284 -4.02 13.68 -12.02
CA GLU A 284 -4.19 14.61 -13.16
C GLU A 284 -5.57 14.50 -13.82
N GLY A 285 -6.42 13.61 -13.34
CA GLY A 285 -7.72 13.31 -13.93
C GLY A 285 -7.65 12.41 -15.17
N HIS A 286 -6.52 11.79 -15.46
CA HIS A 286 -6.42 10.77 -16.50
C HIS A 286 -7.07 9.47 -16.01
N PRO A 287 -7.82 8.73 -16.87
CA PRO A 287 -8.39 7.45 -16.48
C PRO A 287 -7.32 6.47 -15.95
N THR A 288 -7.59 5.84 -14.80
CA THR A 288 -6.72 4.79 -14.27
C THR A 288 -6.89 3.48 -15.03
N GLU A 289 -5.86 2.66 -15.01
CA GLU A 289 -5.82 1.38 -15.72
C GLU A 289 -5.33 0.25 -14.80
N THR A 290 -5.47 -0.99 -15.26
CA THR A 290 -4.77 -2.15 -14.71
C THR A 290 -3.59 -2.48 -15.61
N THR A 291 -2.40 -2.10 -15.18
CA THR A 291 -1.14 -2.21 -15.93
C THR A 291 -0.33 -3.40 -15.45
N PRO A 292 -0.10 -4.43 -16.28
CA PRO A 292 0.82 -5.51 -15.92
C PRO A 292 2.26 -5.00 -15.97
N VAL A 293 2.88 -4.74 -14.81
CA VAL A 293 4.31 -4.40 -14.73
C VAL A 293 5.19 -5.63 -14.98
N ILE A 294 4.77 -6.79 -14.47
CA ILE A 294 5.36 -8.10 -14.76
C ILE A 294 4.24 -9.05 -15.20
N LYS A 295 4.38 -9.73 -16.34
CA LYS A 295 3.42 -10.75 -16.81
C LYS A 295 4.14 -12.02 -17.16
N SER A 296 3.79 -13.13 -16.50
CA SER A 296 4.45 -14.43 -16.67
C SER A 296 5.98 -14.32 -16.55
N GLY A 297 6.44 -13.59 -15.54
CA GLY A 297 7.86 -13.34 -15.23
C GLY A 297 8.59 -12.38 -16.16
N ILE A 298 7.91 -11.78 -17.13
CA ILE A 298 8.50 -10.85 -18.10
C ILE A 298 8.10 -9.41 -17.73
N ALA A 299 9.07 -8.49 -17.62
CA ALA A 299 8.82 -7.06 -17.46
C ALA A 299 8.10 -6.51 -18.70
N LYS A 300 6.97 -5.83 -18.50
CA LYS A 300 6.07 -5.43 -19.60
C LYS A 300 6.02 -3.94 -19.84
N GLN A 301 5.82 -3.14 -18.80
CA GLN A 301 5.55 -1.73 -18.96
C GLN A 301 6.06 -0.97 -17.74
N TYR A 302 6.57 0.23 -17.95
CA TYR A 302 6.83 1.21 -16.90
C TYR A 302 5.58 2.05 -16.63
N LEU A 303 5.48 2.59 -15.44
CA LEU A 303 4.37 3.43 -15.02
C LEU A 303 4.66 4.89 -15.36
N HIS A 304 3.69 5.55 -15.98
CA HIS A 304 3.81 6.91 -16.51
C HIS A 304 2.62 7.78 -16.09
N ASN A 305 2.88 9.05 -15.79
CA ASN A 305 1.90 10.13 -15.86
C ASN A 305 1.89 10.76 -17.25
N HIS A 306 1.07 11.78 -17.49
CA HIS A 306 1.00 12.45 -18.79
C HIS A 306 2.36 13.00 -19.25
N SER A 307 3.02 13.80 -18.40
CA SER A 307 4.29 14.45 -18.75
C SER A 307 5.37 13.46 -19.15
N THR A 308 5.54 12.39 -18.39
CA THR A 308 6.53 11.35 -18.70
C THR A 308 6.14 10.50 -19.90
N ALA A 309 4.85 10.25 -20.11
CA ALA A 309 4.38 9.55 -21.30
C ALA A 309 4.73 10.32 -22.59
N VAL A 310 4.53 11.64 -22.61
CA VAL A 310 4.95 12.51 -23.73
C VAL A 310 6.47 12.48 -23.92
N LYS A 311 7.24 12.58 -22.82
CA LYS A 311 8.72 12.51 -22.85
C LYS A 311 9.23 11.24 -23.53
N TYR A 312 8.62 10.11 -23.19
CA TYR A 312 9.05 8.78 -23.69
C TYR A 312 8.27 8.33 -24.93
N LYS A 313 7.41 9.19 -25.49
CA LYS A 313 6.57 8.90 -26.69
C LYS A 313 5.74 7.63 -26.52
N THR A 314 5.13 7.49 -25.36
CA THR A 314 4.22 6.40 -25.01
C THR A 314 2.89 6.95 -24.49
N GLN A 315 2.01 6.10 -24.01
CA GLN A 315 0.74 6.50 -23.39
C GLN A 315 0.90 6.58 -21.86
N SER A 316 0.12 7.47 -21.23
CA SER A 316 -0.04 7.47 -19.77
C SER A 316 -0.63 6.14 -19.33
N THR A 317 -0.22 5.65 -18.19
CA THR A 317 -0.77 4.44 -17.54
C THR A 317 -1.81 4.79 -16.46
N GLY A 318 -2.19 6.08 -16.36
CA GLY A 318 -3.11 6.54 -15.33
C GLY A 318 -2.50 6.52 -13.93
N ASN A 319 -1.21 6.77 -13.84
CA ASN A 319 -0.44 6.74 -12.60
C ASN A 319 0.10 8.12 -12.22
N ALA A 320 -0.60 9.20 -12.53
CA ALA A 320 -0.15 10.50 -12.07
C ALA A 320 -0.28 10.64 -10.56
N GLY A 321 0.85 10.77 -9.86
CA GLY A 321 0.93 11.55 -8.64
C GLY A 321 1.13 13.02 -9.00
N LEU A 322 0.99 13.92 -8.06
CA LEU A 322 1.02 15.38 -8.32
C LEU A 322 2.30 15.89 -8.98
N VAL A 323 3.42 15.22 -8.82
CA VAL A 323 4.74 15.67 -9.34
C VAL A 323 5.36 14.60 -10.23
N GLU A 324 5.24 13.34 -9.85
CA GLU A 324 5.83 12.18 -10.49
C GLU A 324 4.82 11.03 -10.58
N PRO A 325 5.03 10.06 -11.45
CA PRO A 325 4.20 8.85 -11.41
C PRO A 325 4.27 8.17 -10.05
N ASP A 326 3.10 7.79 -9.54
CA ASP A 326 2.94 7.05 -8.29
C ASP A 326 2.16 5.75 -8.56
N PRO A 327 2.57 4.61 -8.01
CA PRO A 327 1.88 3.36 -8.25
C PRO A 327 0.55 3.33 -7.49
N ASP A 328 -0.41 2.64 -8.10
CA ASP A 328 -1.69 2.29 -7.50
C ASP A 328 -1.61 0.97 -6.70
N ALA A 329 -2.76 0.34 -6.46
CA ALA A 329 -2.82 -0.94 -5.77
C ALA A 329 -2.01 -2.03 -6.49
N MET A 330 -1.12 -2.68 -5.76
CA MET A 330 -0.43 -3.86 -6.28
C MET A 330 -1.30 -5.11 -6.16
N ILE A 331 -1.40 -5.87 -7.26
CA ILE A 331 -2.07 -7.17 -7.27
C ILE A 331 -1.08 -8.24 -7.73
N VAL A 332 -0.93 -9.28 -6.91
CA VAL A 332 -0.03 -10.40 -7.20
C VAL A 332 -0.83 -11.64 -7.56
N GLU A 333 -0.54 -12.21 -8.72
CA GLU A 333 -1.08 -13.48 -9.19
C GLU A 333 0.05 -14.47 -9.49
N HIS A 334 -0.18 -15.73 -9.19
CA HIS A 334 0.75 -16.81 -9.51
C HIS A 334 -0.01 -18.06 -9.94
N LYS A 335 0.48 -18.75 -10.99
CA LYS A 335 -0.20 -19.93 -11.55
C LYS A 335 -0.02 -21.17 -10.69
N ASN A 336 1.14 -21.32 -10.03
CA ASN A 336 1.40 -22.45 -9.15
C ASN A 336 0.79 -22.18 -7.78
N LYS A 337 -0.44 -22.65 -7.58
CA LYS A 337 -1.19 -22.56 -6.33
C LYS A 337 -1.00 -23.85 -5.54
N ALA A 338 -0.64 -23.70 -4.28
CA ALA A 338 -0.44 -24.84 -3.38
C ALA A 338 -1.74 -25.31 -2.69
N GLY A 339 -2.77 -24.45 -2.67
CA GLY A 339 -3.94 -24.63 -1.82
C GLY A 339 -3.85 -23.74 -0.58
N SER A 340 -4.07 -24.28 0.60
CA SER A 340 -4.00 -23.54 1.86
C SER A 340 -2.57 -23.14 2.26
N LEU A 341 -2.44 -22.30 3.28
CA LEU A 341 -1.14 -22.01 3.90
C LEU A 341 -0.49 -23.29 4.44
N HIS A 342 -1.26 -24.26 4.93
CA HIS A 342 -0.75 -25.55 5.39
C HIS A 342 -0.11 -26.33 4.23
N ASP A 343 -0.80 -26.41 3.09
CA ASP A 343 -0.27 -27.09 1.89
C ASP A 343 0.99 -26.40 1.36
N LEU A 344 1.13 -25.08 1.59
CA LEU A 344 2.33 -24.34 1.26
C LEU A 344 3.49 -24.68 2.22
N ILE A 345 3.20 -24.88 3.51
CA ILE A 345 4.16 -25.32 4.53
C ILE A 345 4.69 -26.73 4.22
N GLU A 346 3.83 -27.64 3.78
CA GLU A 346 4.22 -29.03 3.42
C GLU A 346 5.25 -29.09 2.27
N LYS A 347 5.34 -28.05 1.44
CA LYS A 347 6.33 -27.97 0.34
C LYS A 347 7.74 -27.58 0.82
N VAL A 348 7.92 -27.26 2.09
CA VAL A 348 9.18 -26.74 2.66
C VAL A 348 9.94 -27.85 3.36
N ASP A 349 11.13 -28.20 2.88
CA ASP A 349 12.00 -29.16 3.58
C ASP A 349 12.72 -28.50 4.77
N LYS A 350 13.30 -27.32 4.55
CA LYS A 350 13.98 -26.50 5.57
C LYS A 350 13.65 -25.02 5.34
N GLY A 351 12.90 -24.41 6.21
CA GLY A 351 12.48 -23.03 6.01
C GLY A 351 11.91 -22.33 7.23
N ILE A 352 11.33 -21.18 6.97
CA ILE A 352 10.66 -20.37 7.99
C ILE A 352 9.34 -19.80 7.47
N LEU A 353 8.36 -19.70 8.37
CA LEU A 353 7.13 -18.92 8.16
C LEU A 353 7.29 -17.55 8.84
N VAL A 354 7.12 -16.49 8.07
CA VAL A 354 7.19 -15.09 8.51
C VAL A 354 5.80 -14.48 8.47
N THR A 355 5.27 -14.09 9.63
CA THR A 355 3.94 -13.50 9.76
C THR A 355 3.93 -11.99 9.71
N ASN A 356 5.08 -11.36 10.00
CA ASN A 356 5.27 -9.92 9.94
C ASN A 356 6.76 -9.60 9.77
N THR A 357 7.05 -8.41 9.25
CA THR A 357 8.42 -7.90 9.13
C THR A 357 8.55 -6.53 9.79
N TRP A 358 9.74 -6.23 10.30
CA TRP A 358 10.17 -4.87 10.60
C TRP A 358 10.46 -4.14 9.29
N TYR A 359 11.34 -3.19 9.32
CA TYR A 359 11.74 -2.41 8.16
C TYR A 359 12.36 -3.28 7.07
N THR A 360 11.93 -3.06 5.84
CA THR A 360 12.66 -3.46 4.64
C THR A 360 13.59 -2.31 4.26
N ARG A 361 14.88 -2.59 4.16
CA ARG A 361 15.90 -1.58 3.83
C ARG A 361 16.72 -2.03 2.64
N PHE A 362 16.73 -1.21 1.61
CA PHE A 362 17.61 -1.41 0.47
C PHE A 362 19.04 -0.97 0.82
N SER A 363 19.97 -1.90 0.78
CA SER A 363 21.41 -1.61 0.89
C SER A 363 21.97 -1.08 -0.41
N ASN A 364 21.38 -1.49 -1.55
CA ASN A 364 21.67 -0.98 -2.86
C ASN A 364 20.37 -0.97 -3.69
N TYR A 365 19.81 0.20 -3.89
CA TYR A 365 18.56 0.36 -4.64
C TYR A 365 18.74 0.05 -6.13
N LEU A 366 19.93 0.35 -6.71
CA LEU A 366 20.20 0.13 -8.14
C LEU A 366 20.21 -1.35 -8.50
N SER A 367 20.78 -2.20 -7.63
CA SER A 367 20.79 -3.66 -7.82
C SER A 367 19.54 -4.34 -7.27
N GLY A 368 18.79 -3.67 -6.40
CA GLY A 368 17.65 -4.22 -5.70
C GLY A 368 18.03 -5.09 -4.50
N ASP A 369 19.22 -4.90 -3.93
CA ASP A 369 19.65 -5.62 -2.74
C ASP A 369 19.01 -5.02 -1.49
N PHE A 370 18.34 -5.83 -0.72
CA PHE A 370 17.66 -5.42 0.51
C PHE A 370 17.85 -6.42 1.65
N SER A 371 17.51 -5.97 2.84
CA SER A 371 17.34 -6.84 3.99
C SER A 371 16.07 -6.50 4.75
N THR A 372 15.47 -7.51 5.35
CA THR A 372 14.34 -7.36 6.28
C THR A 372 14.54 -8.21 7.50
N VAL A 373 13.91 -7.82 8.59
CA VAL A 373 13.96 -8.52 9.87
C VAL A 373 12.56 -9.00 10.20
N PRO A 374 12.33 -10.30 10.34
CA PRO A 374 11.06 -10.81 10.83
C PRO A 374 10.69 -10.18 12.18
N ARG A 375 9.42 -9.84 12.29
CA ARG A 375 8.82 -9.31 13.51
C ARG A 375 7.74 -10.27 13.97
N ASP A 376 7.50 -10.31 15.28
CA ASP A 376 6.46 -11.17 15.85
C ASP A 376 6.77 -12.67 15.66
N THR A 377 5.77 -13.52 15.63
CA THR A 377 5.92 -14.97 15.51
C THR A 377 6.56 -15.36 14.18
N THR A 378 7.73 -15.96 14.26
CA THR A 378 8.44 -16.56 13.13
C THR A 378 8.67 -18.02 13.44
N ILE A 379 8.25 -18.93 12.57
CA ILE A 379 8.21 -20.38 12.84
C ILE A 379 9.21 -21.09 11.94
N TYR A 380 10.07 -21.91 12.52
CA TYR A 380 10.95 -22.81 11.79
C TYR A 380 10.16 -24.02 11.30
N ILE A 381 10.35 -24.34 10.02
CA ILE A 381 9.72 -25.48 9.32
C ILE A 381 10.80 -26.49 8.94
N GLU A 382 10.55 -27.76 9.19
CA GLU A 382 11.39 -28.88 8.77
C GLU A 382 10.55 -30.03 8.27
N LYS A 383 10.84 -30.53 7.07
CA LYS A 383 10.14 -31.64 6.39
C LYS A 383 8.62 -31.44 6.34
N GLY A 384 8.21 -30.23 5.93
CA GLY A 384 6.80 -29.88 5.79
C GLY A 384 6.08 -29.61 7.11
N GLU A 385 6.75 -29.58 8.24
CA GLU A 385 6.09 -29.41 9.55
C GLU A 385 6.66 -28.24 10.35
N PRO A 386 5.80 -27.43 11.01
CA PRO A 386 6.20 -26.41 11.97
C PRO A 386 6.87 -27.07 13.20
N ARG A 387 8.07 -26.66 13.54
CA ARG A 387 8.85 -27.27 14.65
C ARG A 387 8.89 -26.41 15.89
N PHE A 388 9.28 -25.15 15.75
CA PHE A 388 9.40 -24.24 16.87
C PHE A 388 9.35 -22.77 16.43
N ILE A 389 8.96 -21.91 17.37
CA ILE A 389 9.07 -20.45 17.22
C ILE A 389 10.52 -20.06 17.41
N ILE A 390 11.06 -19.29 16.46
CA ILE A 390 12.43 -18.79 16.53
C ILE A 390 12.51 -17.73 17.63
N LYS A 391 13.39 -17.93 18.61
CA LYS A 391 13.65 -16.94 19.66
C LYS A 391 14.21 -15.67 19.02
N GLN A 392 13.44 -14.61 19.13
CA GLN A 392 13.93 -13.26 18.89
C GLN A 392 14.52 -12.74 20.19
N GLY A 393 15.50 -11.83 20.11
CA GLY A 393 16.09 -11.23 21.31
C GLY A 393 15.06 -10.51 22.18
N ALA A 394 15.44 -10.18 23.41
CA ALA A 394 14.58 -9.40 24.31
C ALA A 394 14.13 -8.08 23.66
N ILE A 395 12.94 -7.58 24.04
CA ILE A 395 12.43 -6.30 23.58
C ILE A 395 13.52 -5.23 23.69
N GLY A 396 13.91 -4.63 22.56
CA GLY A 396 14.98 -3.64 22.49
C GLY A 396 16.37 -4.20 22.13
N SER A 397 16.56 -5.53 22.07
CA SER A 397 17.75 -6.12 21.46
C SER A 397 17.47 -6.48 20.01
N PHE A 398 18.33 -6.05 19.09
CA PHE A 398 18.25 -6.42 17.65
C PHE A 398 18.79 -7.84 17.39
N VAL A 399 18.76 -8.72 18.38
CA VAL A 399 19.22 -10.11 18.29
C VAL A 399 18.06 -10.93 17.72
N GLY A 400 18.02 -11.07 16.42
CA GLY A 400 17.03 -11.83 15.68
C GLY A 400 17.63 -12.39 14.40
N ILE A 401 16.79 -12.92 13.56
CA ILE A 401 17.21 -13.32 12.22
C ILE A 401 17.05 -12.13 11.26
N ARG A 402 17.99 -12.02 10.32
CA ARG A 402 17.91 -11.10 9.19
C ARG A 402 17.81 -11.91 7.91
N ILE A 403 16.86 -11.56 7.06
CA ILE A 403 16.73 -12.10 5.71
C ILE A 403 17.39 -11.08 4.78
N SER A 404 18.42 -11.49 4.07
CA SER A 404 19.11 -10.68 3.05
C SER A 404 18.77 -11.21 1.67
N GLU A 405 18.34 -10.32 0.77
CA GLU A 405 17.76 -10.73 -0.48
C GLU A 405 18.06 -9.72 -1.60
N ASN A 406 17.89 -10.15 -2.85
CA ASN A 406 17.85 -9.29 -4.01
C ASN A 406 16.47 -9.37 -4.67
N MET A 407 15.88 -8.24 -5.02
CA MET A 407 14.50 -8.19 -5.51
C MET A 407 14.29 -9.07 -6.74
N ILE A 408 15.14 -8.99 -7.76
CA ILE A 408 15.00 -9.80 -8.97
C ILE A 408 15.20 -11.29 -8.66
N ARG A 409 16.19 -11.65 -7.80
CA ARG A 409 16.37 -13.04 -7.38
C ARG A 409 15.11 -13.56 -6.64
N MET A 410 14.56 -12.76 -5.72
CA MET A 410 13.35 -13.13 -4.98
C MET A 410 12.17 -13.40 -5.93
N LEU A 411 11.97 -12.55 -6.94
CA LEU A 411 10.91 -12.75 -7.94
C LEU A 411 11.15 -14.01 -8.78
N HIS A 412 12.40 -14.38 -9.07
CA HIS A 412 12.73 -15.65 -9.75
C HIS A 412 12.52 -16.86 -8.85
N ALA A 413 12.81 -16.73 -7.56
CA ALA A 413 12.72 -17.80 -6.57
C ALA A 413 11.31 -17.95 -5.97
N LEU A 414 10.36 -17.08 -6.32
CA LEU A 414 8.96 -17.21 -5.93
C LEU A 414 8.37 -18.41 -6.70
N GLU A 415 8.15 -19.51 -5.96
CA GLU A 415 7.80 -20.80 -6.54
C GLU A 415 6.32 -21.09 -6.52
N ALA A 416 5.64 -20.76 -5.42
CA ALA A 416 4.22 -21.10 -5.22
C ALA A 416 3.53 -20.08 -4.30
N VAL A 417 2.21 -20.08 -4.34
CA VAL A 417 1.35 -19.25 -3.49
C VAL A 417 0.23 -20.07 -2.87
N ALA A 418 -0.32 -19.61 -1.75
CA ALA A 418 -1.55 -20.15 -1.18
C ALA A 418 -2.80 -19.53 -1.83
N ASP A 419 -3.98 -20.10 -1.53
CA ASP A 419 -5.28 -19.58 -1.99
C ASP A 419 -5.90 -18.55 -1.02
N ASP A 420 -5.08 -17.91 -0.20
CA ASP A 420 -5.45 -16.96 0.85
C ASP A 420 -5.28 -15.48 0.44
N SER A 421 -5.30 -15.23 -0.88
CA SER A 421 -5.15 -13.87 -1.42
C SER A 421 -6.19 -12.91 -0.85
N ARG A 422 -5.74 -11.80 -0.30
CA ARG A 422 -6.60 -10.79 0.31
C ARG A 422 -6.01 -9.38 0.22
N GLN A 423 -6.90 -8.41 0.35
CA GLN A 423 -6.52 -7.03 0.58
C GLN A 423 -5.83 -6.91 1.94
N SER A 424 -4.64 -6.35 1.96
CA SER A 424 -3.87 -6.13 3.18
C SER A 424 -3.07 -4.83 3.12
N THR A 425 -2.42 -4.52 4.20
CA THR A 425 -1.48 -3.40 4.38
C THR A 425 -0.42 -3.83 5.37
N SER A 426 0.57 -3.00 5.63
CA SER A 426 1.57 -3.24 6.67
C SER A 426 1.49 -2.19 7.78
N TRP A 427 2.20 -2.43 8.88
CA TRP A 427 2.23 -1.53 10.03
C TRP A 427 3.00 -0.22 9.74
N ASP A 428 3.92 -0.24 8.80
CA ASP A 428 4.83 0.85 8.46
C ASP A 428 4.42 1.64 7.19
N SER A 429 3.35 1.24 6.54
CA SER A 429 2.84 1.89 5.33
C SER A 429 1.37 2.25 5.48
N GLU A 430 1.09 3.38 6.13
CA GLU A 430 -0.24 3.96 6.08
C GLU A 430 -0.50 4.49 4.65
N GLY A 431 -1.53 3.94 4.00
CA GLY A 431 -1.94 4.32 2.65
C GLY A 431 -1.43 3.42 1.52
N SER A 432 -0.55 2.46 1.79
CA SER A 432 -0.21 1.44 0.77
C SER A 432 -1.04 0.18 0.97
N TYR A 433 -1.80 -0.17 -0.05
CA TYR A 433 -2.66 -1.35 -0.05
C TYR A 433 -2.28 -2.28 -1.19
N TYR A 434 -2.42 -3.57 -0.96
CA TYR A 434 -2.06 -4.60 -1.91
C TYR A 434 -2.97 -5.82 -1.78
N ILE A 435 -3.18 -6.53 -2.87
CA ILE A 435 -3.88 -7.80 -2.92
C ILE A 435 -2.85 -8.89 -3.20
N THR A 436 -2.48 -9.64 -2.17
CA THR A 436 -1.46 -10.69 -2.27
C THR A 436 -1.87 -11.93 -1.50
N PRO A 437 -1.48 -13.12 -1.99
CA PRO A 437 -1.52 -14.37 -1.23
C PRO A 437 -0.29 -14.51 -0.32
N SER A 438 -0.29 -15.55 0.52
CA SER A 438 0.95 -16.08 1.09
C SER A 438 1.83 -16.63 -0.03
N ILE A 439 3.14 -16.34 0.03
CA ILE A 439 4.11 -16.70 -1.01
C ILE A 439 5.22 -17.57 -0.45
N LEU A 440 5.71 -18.51 -1.24
CA LEU A 440 6.91 -19.31 -0.96
C LEU A 440 8.07 -18.84 -1.83
N VAL A 441 9.14 -18.39 -1.20
CA VAL A 441 10.41 -17.98 -1.83
C VAL A 441 11.49 -18.97 -1.43
N ARG A 442 12.18 -19.55 -2.41
CA ARG A 442 13.25 -20.55 -2.19
C ARG A 442 14.59 -19.89 -1.87
N ASP A 443 15.39 -20.58 -1.07
CA ASP A 443 16.81 -20.32 -0.85
C ASP A 443 17.18 -18.89 -0.45
N SER A 444 16.41 -18.25 0.41
CA SER A 444 16.73 -16.93 0.96
C SER A 444 17.88 -16.99 1.97
N ALA A 445 18.80 -16.04 1.91
CA ALA A 445 19.94 -15.97 2.83
C ALA A 445 19.50 -15.44 4.21
N ILE A 446 19.68 -16.26 5.25
CA ILE A 446 19.36 -15.90 6.63
C ILE A 446 20.64 -15.83 7.45
N THR A 447 20.79 -14.72 8.17
CA THR A 447 21.83 -14.54 9.19
C THR A 447 21.17 -14.37 10.56
N THR A 448 21.81 -14.97 11.56
CA THR A 448 21.45 -14.84 12.98
C THR A 448 22.40 -13.86 13.64
N ALA A 449 21.89 -13.00 14.51
CA ALA A 449 22.70 -12.07 15.29
C ALA A 449 23.01 -12.63 16.68
#